data_a4d3972dea4ebecfb4d1f233e10aaf03
#
_entry.id   a4d3972dea4ebecfb4d1f233e10aaf03
#
_cell.length_a   1.000
_cell.length_b   1.000
_cell.length_c   1.000
_cell.angle_alpha   90.00
_cell.angle_beta   90.00
_cell.angle_gamma   90.00
#
_symmetry.space_group_name_H-M   'P 1'
#
loop_
_entity.id
_entity.type
_entity.pdbx_description
1 polymer ?
#
loop_
_entity_poly.entity_id
_entity_poly.type
_entity_poly.pdbx_seq_one_letter_code
_entity_poly.pdbx_strand_id
1 'polypeptide(L)'
;MMKRVLTVISLLLLSVVAGACGTTAKPSGDNDKIQVVASADFYGEVAKAVGGKQVQVTSIIDNPAIDPHDYEPTTQVGKQMATADLVIANGIGYDGWMTKLIKSENKSKQSLQVAEDIMGKHEGDNEHIWYDPRTMPKLANALAARFAKQNPDKKATFKANAKHYIASLGKLNDLIGKLRQNAKGKKVDVSEPVFGYALDYLGYQINNRHFAQATEEGTDYSAKDIHSVEEDIKTKKIAFFVNNSQASSKVVDSFIKLAKENKVPVLNVTETLPKGKNYRSWMLGQYQQLEKIQTQTGAK
;
A
#
# COMPACT_ATOMS: atom_id res chain seq x y z
N MET A 1 -39.11 47.38 83.28
CA MET A 1 -39.22 47.60 81.83
C MET A 1 -38.45 46.53 81.14
N MET A 2 -39.15 45.74 80.35
CA MET A 2 -38.69 44.49 79.70
C MET A 2 -37.76 44.70 78.54
N LYS A 3 -36.63 43.99 78.52
CA LYS A 3 -35.90 43.75 77.30
C LYS A 3 -35.90 42.29 77.04
N ARG A 4 -36.60 41.95 75.98
CA ARG A 4 -36.71 40.59 75.46
C ARG A 4 -35.43 40.25 74.73
N VAL A 5 -34.77 39.17 75.10
CA VAL A 5 -33.66 38.56 74.41
C VAL A 5 -34.24 37.60 73.40
N LEU A 6 -34.05 37.85 72.13
CA LEU A 6 -34.35 36.90 71.03
C LEU A 6 -33.11 36.06 70.81
N THR A 7 -33.21 34.79 71.12
CA THR A 7 -32.20 33.78 70.81
C THR A 7 -32.47 33.28 69.39
N VAL A 8 -31.58 33.57 68.48
CA VAL A 8 -31.60 33.05 67.08
C VAL A 8 -30.82 31.76 67.08
N ILE A 9 -31.50 30.66 66.89
CA ILE A 9 -30.88 29.33 66.65
C ILE A 9 -30.52 29.30 65.17
N SER A 10 -29.22 29.41 64.85
CA SER A 10 -28.70 29.13 63.48
C SER A 10 -28.56 27.64 63.29
N LEU A 11 -29.44 27.04 62.52
CA LEU A 11 -29.27 25.70 62.01
C LEU A 11 -28.21 25.73 60.88
N LEU A 12 -27.06 25.15 61.17
CA LEU A 12 -26.04 24.86 60.13
C LEU A 12 -26.51 23.66 59.32
N LEU A 13 -27.04 23.88 58.13
CA LEU A 13 -27.20 22.84 57.10
C LEU A 13 -25.84 22.60 56.45
N LEU A 14 -25.20 21.51 56.82
CA LEU A 14 -24.01 21.00 56.13
C LEU A 14 -24.46 20.36 54.82
N SER A 15 -24.38 21.11 53.70
CA SER A 15 -24.60 20.58 52.36
C SER A 15 -23.35 19.84 51.92
N VAL A 16 -23.39 18.50 52.00
CA VAL A 16 -22.40 17.62 51.37
C VAL A 16 -22.61 17.70 49.88
N VAL A 17 -21.84 18.49 49.18
CA VAL A 17 -21.73 18.44 47.72
C VAL A 17 -20.87 17.25 47.35
N ALA A 18 -21.49 16.12 47.10
CA ALA A 18 -20.87 14.98 46.45
C ALA A 18 -20.51 15.45 45.00
N GLY A 19 -19.27 15.80 44.80
CA GLY A 19 -18.72 16.07 43.50
C GLY A 19 -18.71 14.76 42.67
N ALA A 20 -19.77 14.52 41.92
CA ALA A 20 -19.79 13.55 40.86
C ALA A 20 -18.87 14.06 39.76
N CYS A 21 -17.59 13.65 39.78
CA CYS A 21 -16.75 13.69 38.60
C CYS A 21 -17.33 12.78 37.51
N GLY A 22 -18.42 13.23 36.92
CA GLY A 22 -18.87 12.69 35.64
C GLY A 22 -17.84 13.11 34.61
N THR A 23 -16.96 12.20 34.24
CA THR A 23 -16.24 12.30 32.99
C THR A 23 -17.27 12.21 31.88
N THR A 24 -17.84 13.36 31.51
CA THR A 24 -18.56 13.49 30.24
C THR A 24 -17.54 13.24 29.15
N ALA A 25 -17.51 11.99 28.65
CA ALA A 25 -16.86 11.68 27.41
C ALA A 25 -17.48 12.63 26.36
N LYS A 26 -16.72 13.62 25.94
CA LYS A 26 -17.05 14.50 24.84
C LYS A 26 -17.34 13.59 23.66
N PRO A 27 -18.50 13.68 22.96
CA PRO A 27 -18.68 12.91 21.76
C PRO A 27 -17.52 13.30 20.83
N SER A 28 -16.69 12.32 20.47
CA SER A 28 -15.62 12.54 19.50
C SER A 28 -16.28 12.86 18.16
N GLY A 29 -16.34 14.15 17.82
CA GLY A 29 -16.74 14.60 16.48
C GLY A 29 -15.68 14.15 15.46
N ASP A 30 -16.01 14.18 14.20
CA ASP A 30 -15.04 13.88 13.11
C ASP A 30 -13.79 14.76 13.16
N ASN A 31 -13.85 15.91 13.85
CA ASN A 31 -12.73 16.81 14.08
C ASN A 31 -11.63 16.27 15.05
N ASP A 32 -11.91 15.19 15.80
CA ASP A 32 -10.91 14.59 16.72
C ASP A 32 -10.11 13.44 16.06
N LYS A 33 -10.42 13.08 14.83
CA LYS A 33 -9.71 12.01 14.10
C LYS A 33 -8.51 12.56 13.35
N ILE A 34 -7.44 11.77 13.33
CA ILE A 34 -6.26 12.03 12.51
C ILE A 34 -6.67 11.95 11.03
N GLN A 35 -6.50 13.04 10.28
CA GLN A 35 -6.81 13.12 8.87
C GLN A 35 -5.65 12.55 8.05
N VAL A 36 -5.88 11.46 7.32
CA VAL A 36 -4.86 10.78 6.52
C VAL A 36 -5.25 10.87 5.05
N VAL A 37 -4.32 11.32 4.22
CA VAL A 37 -4.44 11.28 2.76
C VAL A 37 -3.40 10.31 2.23
N ALA A 38 -3.82 9.30 1.47
CA ALA A 38 -2.95 8.33 0.81
C ALA A 38 -3.04 8.47 -0.71
N SER A 39 -1.92 8.37 -1.40
CA SER A 39 -1.91 8.41 -2.87
C SER A 39 -2.70 7.25 -3.47
N ALA A 40 -2.52 6.04 -2.94
CA ALA A 40 -3.17 4.83 -3.40
C ALA A 40 -3.99 4.15 -2.28
N ASP A 41 -5.05 3.46 -2.66
CA ASP A 41 -6.00 2.82 -1.76
C ASP A 41 -5.40 1.67 -0.95
N PHE A 42 -4.44 0.92 -1.49
CA PHE A 42 -3.75 -0.14 -0.76
C PHE A 42 -2.86 0.41 0.40
N TYR A 43 -2.36 1.64 0.32
CA TYR A 43 -1.72 2.33 1.44
C TYR A 43 -2.75 2.88 2.43
N GLY A 44 -3.85 3.44 1.91
CA GLY A 44 -4.98 3.87 2.72
C GLY A 44 -5.60 2.73 3.53
N GLU A 45 -5.66 1.52 2.96
CA GLU A 45 -6.09 0.30 3.66
C GLU A 45 -5.24 0.04 4.91
N VAL A 46 -3.91 0.10 4.80
CA VAL A 46 -3.01 -0.09 5.94
C VAL A 46 -3.22 0.98 7.00
N ALA A 47 -3.34 2.24 6.58
CA ALA A 47 -3.60 3.35 7.48
C ALA A 47 -4.91 3.17 8.26
N LYS A 48 -5.99 2.78 7.56
CA LYS A 48 -7.30 2.49 8.15
C LYS A 48 -7.24 1.29 9.11
N ALA A 49 -6.53 0.23 8.73
CA ALA A 49 -6.38 -0.97 9.56
C ALA A 49 -5.62 -0.66 10.86
N VAL A 50 -4.56 0.14 10.81
CA VAL A 50 -3.73 0.51 11.96
C VAL A 50 -4.40 1.56 12.83
N GLY A 51 -4.97 2.60 12.21
CA GLY A 51 -5.58 3.73 12.91
C GLY A 51 -6.96 3.43 13.51
N GLY A 52 -7.71 2.50 12.90
CA GLY A 52 -9.05 2.12 13.32
C GLY A 52 -10.00 3.33 13.36
N LYS A 53 -10.71 3.49 14.48
CA LYS A 53 -11.66 4.62 14.69
C LYS A 53 -10.98 5.98 14.94
N GLN A 54 -9.67 6.00 15.13
CA GLN A 54 -8.91 7.21 15.44
C GLN A 54 -8.46 7.99 14.21
N VAL A 55 -8.66 7.44 13.01
CA VAL A 55 -8.25 8.06 11.75
C VAL A 55 -9.45 8.23 10.82
N GLN A 56 -9.37 9.25 9.97
CA GLN A 56 -10.17 9.41 8.78
C GLN A 56 -9.24 9.30 7.59
N VAL A 57 -9.46 8.32 6.71
CA VAL A 57 -8.55 8.03 5.59
C VAL A 57 -9.24 8.35 4.27
N THR A 58 -8.58 9.16 3.45
CA THR A 58 -8.94 9.42 2.06
C THR A 58 -7.84 8.85 1.16
N SER A 59 -8.18 7.94 0.28
CA SER A 59 -7.30 7.47 -0.79
C SER A 59 -7.64 8.22 -2.06
N ILE A 60 -6.63 8.74 -2.76
CA ILE A 60 -6.84 9.56 -3.96
C ILE A 60 -7.08 8.67 -5.17
N ILE A 61 -6.21 7.70 -5.38
CA ILE A 61 -6.38 6.69 -6.43
C ILE A 61 -7.05 5.47 -5.77
N ASP A 62 -8.33 5.29 -6.06
CA ASP A 62 -9.20 4.19 -5.58
C ASP A 62 -9.95 3.50 -6.73
N ASN A 63 -9.64 3.88 -7.96
CA ASN A 63 -10.19 3.30 -9.18
C ASN A 63 -9.05 2.65 -9.98
N PRO A 64 -9.10 1.33 -10.22
CA PRO A 64 -8.04 0.60 -10.93
C PRO A 64 -7.89 0.98 -12.42
N ALA A 65 -8.75 1.81 -12.96
CA ALA A 65 -8.65 2.33 -14.33
C ALA A 65 -7.85 3.65 -14.42
N ILE A 66 -7.44 4.21 -13.27
CA ILE A 66 -6.63 5.43 -13.23
C ILE A 66 -5.15 5.00 -13.21
N ASP A 67 -4.40 5.53 -14.17
CA ASP A 67 -2.95 5.40 -14.19
C ASP A 67 -2.35 6.36 -13.15
N PRO A 68 -1.59 5.87 -12.17
CA PRO A 68 -0.99 6.71 -11.15
C PRO A 68 0.06 7.70 -11.66
N HIS A 69 0.73 7.38 -12.76
CA HIS A 69 1.77 8.25 -13.35
C HIS A 69 1.16 9.47 -14.04
N ASP A 70 0.00 9.28 -14.69
CA ASP A 70 -0.69 10.30 -15.48
C ASP A 70 -1.77 11.05 -14.68
N TYR A 71 -1.90 10.76 -13.37
CA TYR A 71 -2.94 11.39 -12.57
C TYR A 71 -2.70 12.87 -12.34
N GLU A 72 -3.70 13.69 -12.65
CA GLU A 72 -3.71 15.13 -12.37
C GLU A 72 -4.64 15.44 -11.18
N PRO A 73 -4.09 15.99 -10.07
CA PRO A 73 -4.88 16.26 -8.88
C PRO A 73 -5.86 17.40 -9.08
N THR A 74 -7.09 17.20 -8.62
CA THR A 74 -8.15 18.22 -8.65
C THR A 74 -7.99 19.23 -7.52
N THR A 75 -8.68 20.38 -7.59
CA THR A 75 -8.79 21.34 -6.48
C THR A 75 -9.31 20.71 -5.19
N GLN A 76 -10.16 19.67 -5.29
CA GLN A 76 -10.66 18.96 -4.12
C GLN A 76 -9.55 18.19 -3.42
N VAL A 77 -8.64 17.55 -4.17
CA VAL A 77 -7.46 16.88 -3.63
C VAL A 77 -6.57 17.87 -2.90
N GLY A 78 -6.33 19.06 -3.47
CA GLY A 78 -5.60 20.13 -2.79
C GLY A 78 -6.21 20.51 -1.43
N LYS A 79 -7.55 20.65 -1.34
CA LYS A 79 -8.25 20.92 -0.08
C LYS A 79 -8.08 19.79 0.95
N GLN A 80 -8.12 18.53 0.51
CA GLN A 80 -7.89 17.37 1.38
C GLN A 80 -6.44 17.36 1.90
N MET A 81 -5.47 17.65 1.04
CA MET A 81 -4.07 17.79 1.42
C MET A 81 -3.83 18.89 2.44
N ALA A 82 -4.46 20.06 2.27
CA ALA A 82 -4.31 21.20 3.18
C ALA A 82 -4.69 20.83 4.63
N THR A 83 -5.69 19.97 4.82
CA THR A 83 -6.19 19.54 6.14
C THR A 83 -5.57 18.24 6.64
N ALA A 84 -4.71 17.58 5.86
CA ALA A 84 -4.11 16.31 6.25
C ALA A 84 -3.12 16.43 7.41
N ASP A 85 -3.25 15.58 8.42
CA ASP A 85 -2.30 15.40 9.51
C ASP A 85 -1.18 14.42 9.14
N LEU A 86 -1.46 13.52 8.20
CA LEU A 86 -0.50 12.59 7.60
C LEU A 86 -0.81 12.39 6.13
N VAL A 87 0.22 12.48 5.30
CA VAL A 87 0.17 12.16 3.87
C VAL A 87 1.01 10.92 3.62
N ILE A 88 0.48 9.94 2.91
CA ILE A 88 1.19 8.71 2.53
C ILE A 88 1.32 8.70 1.02
N ALA A 89 2.56 8.73 0.54
CA ALA A 89 2.91 8.63 -0.87
C ALA A 89 3.74 7.37 -1.11
N ASN A 90 3.73 6.85 -2.34
CA ASN A 90 4.67 5.81 -2.74
C ASN A 90 6.09 6.37 -2.77
N GLY A 91 6.29 7.48 -3.46
CA GLY A 91 7.60 8.08 -3.74
C GLY A 91 8.24 7.56 -5.01
N ILE A 92 9.51 7.93 -5.21
CA ILE A 92 10.40 7.52 -6.32
C ILE A 92 9.76 7.52 -7.72
N GLY A 93 8.92 8.52 -8.01
CA GLY A 93 8.34 8.72 -9.35
C GLY A 93 6.90 8.25 -9.51
N TYR A 94 6.49 7.16 -8.87
CA TYR A 94 5.15 6.54 -9.03
C TYR A 94 3.98 7.52 -8.89
N ASP A 95 4.01 8.34 -7.86
CA ASP A 95 3.02 9.38 -7.58
C ASP A 95 3.66 10.77 -7.53
N GLY A 96 4.38 11.11 -8.59
CA GLY A 96 5.11 12.39 -8.71
C GLY A 96 4.24 13.63 -8.49
N TRP A 97 2.94 13.57 -8.84
CA TRP A 97 1.95 14.60 -8.54
C TRP A 97 1.73 14.79 -7.03
N MET A 98 1.77 13.70 -6.24
CA MET A 98 1.66 13.77 -4.78
C MET A 98 2.87 14.46 -4.15
N THR A 99 4.08 14.16 -4.66
CA THR A 99 5.31 14.84 -4.25
C THR A 99 5.24 16.36 -4.51
N LYS A 100 4.67 16.78 -5.64
CA LYS A 100 4.42 18.21 -5.94
C LYS A 100 3.42 18.83 -4.95
N LEU A 101 2.33 18.14 -4.64
CA LEU A 101 1.35 18.61 -3.65
C LEU A 101 1.93 18.68 -2.23
N ILE A 102 2.70 17.70 -1.79
CA ILE A 102 3.40 17.72 -0.50
C ILE A 102 4.25 18.99 -0.35
N LYS A 103 4.94 19.38 -1.42
CA LYS A 103 5.76 20.60 -1.44
C LYS A 103 4.91 21.87 -1.43
N SER A 104 3.91 21.96 -2.31
CA SER A 104 3.07 23.17 -2.46
C SER A 104 2.22 23.45 -1.21
N GLU A 105 1.74 22.41 -0.53
CA GLU A 105 0.94 22.50 0.68
C GLU A 105 1.78 22.51 1.98
N ASN A 106 3.13 22.57 1.87
CA ASN A 106 4.07 22.56 3.01
C ASN A 106 3.90 21.36 3.94
N LYS A 107 3.55 20.17 3.37
CA LYS A 107 3.28 18.93 4.11
C LYS A 107 4.47 18.01 4.29
N SER A 108 5.70 18.43 3.97
CA SER A 108 6.91 17.58 4.04
C SER A 108 7.14 16.95 5.41
N LYS A 109 6.81 17.65 6.52
CA LYS A 109 6.94 17.09 7.88
C LYS A 109 5.84 16.08 8.21
N GLN A 110 4.68 16.20 7.58
CA GLN A 110 3.52 15.32 7.71
C GLN A 110 3.52 14.18 6.70
N SER A 111 4.43 14.17 5.72
CA SER A 111 4.51 13.12 4.73
C SER A 111 5.27 11.89 5.20
N LEU A 112 4.94 10.79 4.59
CA LEU A 112 5.61 9.50 4.67
C LEU A 112 5.69 8.93 3.26
N GLN A 113 6.88 8.96 2.68
CA GLN A 113 7.16 8.35 1.38
C GLN A 113 7.59 6.91 1.61
N VAL A 114 6.76 5.96 1.16
CA VAL A 114 6.94 4.54 1.55
C VAL A 114 8.22 3.97 0.96
N ALA A 115 8.57 4.35 -0.27
CA ALA A 115 9.79 3.90 -0.91
C ALA A 115 11.04 4.38 -0.18
N GLU A 116 11.14 5.68 0.05
CA GLU A 116 12.33 6.29 0.64
C GLU A 116 12.40 6.05 2.16
N ASP A 117 11.33 6.42 2.90
CA ASP A 117 11.35 6.44 4.36
C ASP A 117 11.25 5.04 4.99
N ILE A 118 10.60 4.07 4.28
CA ILE A 118 10.31 2.74 4.81
C ILE A 118 11.18 1.67 4.17
N MET A 119 11.37 1.76 2.84
CA MET A 119 12.07 0.72 2.08
C MET A 119 13.51 1.09 1.75
N GLY A 120 13.93 2.36 1.97
CA GLY A 120 15.28 2.84 1.70
C GLY A 120 15.61 2.85 0.21
N LYS A 121 14.60 3.17 -0.62
CA LYS A 121 14.72 3.27 -2.06
C LYS A 121 15.04 4.69 -2.48
N HIS A 122 15.55 4.83 -3.70
CA HIS A 122 15.96 6.11 -4.27
C HIS A 122 15.41 6.27 -5.67
N GLU A 123 15.38 7.50 -6.16
CA GLU A 123 15.01 7.81 -7.54
C GLU A 123 15.77 6.93 -8.53
N GLY A 124 15.06 6.36 -9.50
CA GLY A 124 15.59 5.38 -10.44
C GLY A 124 15.52 3.91 -10.00
N ASP A 125 15.19 3.63 -8.73
CA ASP A 125 14.79 2.28 -8.33
C ASP A 125 13.39 1.95 -8.88
N ASN A 126 13.07 0.67 -9.04
CA ASN A 126 11.72 0.22 -9.37
C ASN A 126 10.73 0.70 -8.30
N GLU A 127 9.68 1.38 -8.72
CA GLU A 127 8.71 2.04 -7.84
C GLU A 127 7.62 1.12 -7.30
N HIS A 128 7.46 -0.09 -7.84
CA HIS A 128 6.41 -1.05 -7.47
C HIS A 128 6.68 -1.76 -6.13
N ILE A 129 7.05 -1.00 -5.12
CA ILE A 129 7.53 -1.49 -3.81
C ILE A 129 6.47 -2.26 -3.01
N TRP A 130 5.19 -2.07 -3.29
CA TRP A 130 4.11 -2.82 -2.63
C TRP A 130 4.13 -4.31 -2.97
N TYR A 131 4.86 -4.70 -3.99
CA TYR A 131 5.10 -6.09 -4.36
C TYR A 131 6.22 -6.76 -3.54
N ASP A 132 7.02 -5.98 -2.79
CA ASP A 132 7.92 -6.56 -1.79
C ASP A 132 7.10 -6.98 -0.56
N PRO A 133 7.11 -8.27 -0.16
CA PRO A 133 6.30 -8.75 0.97
C PRO A 133 6.61 -8.06 2.30
N ARG A 134 7.75 -7.37 2.39
CA ARG A 134 8.20 -6.65 3.59
C ARG A 134 7.60 -5.26 3.72
N THR A 135 7.08 -4.67 2.64
CA THR A 135 6.61 -3.27 2.59
C THR A 135 5.44 -3.04 3.53
N MET A 136 4.34 -3.77 3.38
CA MET A 136 3.15 -3.53 4.18
C MET A 136 3.33 -3.78 5.68
N PRO A 137 4.06 -4.84 6.12
CA PRO A 137 4.43 -4.99 7.53
C PRO A 137 5.25 -3.82 8.10
N LYS A 138 6.24 -3.33 7.36
CA LYS A 138 7.05 -2.17 7.77
C LYS A 138 6.20 -0.89 7.85
N LEU A 139 5.37 -0.65 6.82
CA LEU A 139 4.45 0.49 6.79
C LEU A 139 3.48 0.46 7.98
N ALA A 140 2.88 -0.69 8.30
CA ALA A 140 1.97 -0.83 9.44
C ALA A 140 2.64 -0.44 10.77
N ASN A 141 3.88 -0.87 10.99
CA ASN A 141 4.64 -0.49 12.17
C ASN A 141 5.00 1.01 12.21
N ALA A 142 5.38 1.59 11.07
CA ALA A 142 5.68 3.01 10.96
C ALA A 142 4.44 3.87 11.22
N LEU A 143 3.28 3.49 10.67
CA LEU A 143 2.01 4.16 10.92
C LEU A 143 1.59 4.09 12.39
N ALA A 144 1.74 2.93 13.03
CA ALA A 144 1.47 2.81 14.48
C ALA A 144 2.34 3.77 15.31
N ALA A 145 3.61 3.95 14.94
CA ALA A 145 4.52 4.89 15.60
C ALA A 145 4.11 6.36 15.32
N ARG A 146 3.74 6.70 14.08
CA ARG A 146 3.28 8.04 13.69
C ARG A 146 1.98 8.41 14.41
N PHE A 147 0.98 7.54 14.39
CA PHE A 147 -0.30 7.76 15.07
C PHE A 147 -0.14 7.86 16.60
N ALA A 148 0.77 7.05 17.19
CA ALA A 148 1.06 7.14 18.62
C ALA A 148 1.73 8.46 19.04
N LYS A 149 2.43 9.15 18.14
CA LYS A 149 2.95 10.49 18.39
C LYS A 149 1.84 11.56 18.37
N GLN A 150 0.85 11.39 17.50
CA GLN A 150 -0.28 12.32 17.35
C GLN A 150 -1.36 12.09 18.41
N ASN A 151 -1.56 10.84 18.85
CA ASN A 151 -2.51 10.46 19.91
C ASN A 151 -1.86 9.44 20.87
N PRO A 152 -1.07 9.92 21.86
CA PRO A 152 -0.33 9.06 22.78
C PRO A 152 -1.21 8.13 23.63
N ASP A 153 -2.42 8.53 23.96
CA ASP A 153 -3.38 7.74 24.77
C ASP A 153 -3.83 6.47 24.02
N LYS A 154 -3.75 6.45 22.71
CA LYS A 154 -4.10 5.33 21.84
C LYS A 154 -2.90 4.50 21.37
N LYS A 155 -1.71 4.77 21.89
CA LYS A 155 -0.47 4.07 21.48
C LYS A 155 -0.58 2.54 21.52
N ALA A 156 -1.15 2.00 22.59
CA ALA A 156 -1.34 0.54 22.73
C ALA A 156 -2.27 -0.02 21.64
N THR A 157 -3.36 0.69 21.36
CA THR A 157 -4.34 0.34 20.30
C THR A 157 -3.67 0.30 18.93
N PHE A 158 -2.93 1.34 18.55
CA PHE A 158 -2.25 1.38 17.26
C PHE A 158 -1.25 0.24 17.08
N LYS A 159 -0.46 -0.07 18.13
CA LYS A 159 0.47 -1.21 18.11
C LYS A 159 -0.25 -2.55 17.97
N ALA A 160 -1.36 -2.75 18.70
CA ALA A 160 -2.16 -3.96 18.60
C ALA A 160 -2.77 -4.12 17.20
N ASN A 161 -3.30 -3.05 16.63
CA ASN A 161 -3.87 -3.03 15.29
C ASN A 161 -2.82 -3.35 14.22
N ALA A 162 -1.62 -2.76 14.30
CA ALA A 162 -0.51 -3.06 13.38
C ALA A 162 -0.13 -4.55 13.46
N LYS A 163 0.00 -5.10 14.67
CA LYS A 163 0.26 -6.54 14.87
C LYS A 163 -0.84 -7.40 14.26
N HIS A 164 -2.10 -7.01 14.43
CA HIS A 164 -3.24 -7.72 13.85
C HIS A 164 -3.21 -7.68 12.32
N TYR A 165 -2.97 -6.51 11.73
CA TYR A 165 -2.83 -6.36 10.27
C TYR A 165 -1.71 -7.26 9.74
N ILE A 166 -0.52 -7.21 10.33
CA ILE A 166 0.62 -8.04 9.93
C ILE A 166 0.28 -9.53 10.04
N ALA A 167 -0.36 -9.96 11.13
CA ALA A 167 -0.79 -11.34 11.31
C ALA A 167 -1.81 -11.77 10.25
N SER A 168 -2.66 -10.85 9.77
CA SER A 168 -3.64 -11.14 8.71
C SER A 168 -2.99 -11.52 7.37
N LEU A 169 -1.73 -11.14 7.14
CA LEU A 169 -0.94 -11.49 5.95
C LEU A 169 -0.32 -12.91 6.04
N GLY A 170 -0.52 -13.64 7.14
CA GLY A 170 0.13 -14.93 7.40
C GLY A 170 -0.03 -15.93 6.26
N LYS A 171 -1.26 -16.17 5.80
CA LYS A 171 -1.52 -17.08 4.67
C LYS A 171 -0.82 -16.68 3.37
N LEU A 172 -0.69 -15.38 3.13
CA LEU A 172 0.05 -14.86 1.97
C LEU A 172 1.54 -15.16 2.13
N ASN A 173 2.11 -14.89 3.29
CA ASN A 173 3.52 -15.13 3.58
C ASN A 173 3.87 -16.62 3.53
N ASP A 174 2.99 -17.50 4.02
CA ASP A 174 3.17 -18.96 3.94
C ASP A 174 3.22 -19.43 2.47
N LEU A 175 2.31 -18.92 1.63
CA LEU A 175 2.33 -19.21 0.20
C LEU A 175 3.59 -18.71 -0.48
N ILE A 176 4.01 -17.46 -0.21
CA ILE A 176 5.25 -16.90 -0.74
C ILE A 176 6.45 -17.76 -0.32
N GLY A 177 6.52 -18.17 0.96
CA GLY A 177 7.57 -19.06 1.46
C GLY A 177 7.65 -20.39 0.70
N LYS A 178 6.51 -20.99 0.41
CA LYS A 178 6.41 -22.22 -0.41
C LYS A 178 6.88 -21.99 -1.84
N LEU A 179 6.41 -20.93 -2.49
CA LEU A 179 6.75 -20.61 -3.88
C LEU A 179 8.24 -20.34 -4.06
N ARG A 180 8.87 -19.70 -3.08
CA ARG A 180 10.31 -19.40 -3.08
C ARG A 180 11.18 -20.66 -3.19
N GLN A 181 10.76 -21.79 -2.61
CA GLN A 181 11.51 -23.04 -2.67
C GLN A 181 11.61 -23.61 -4.10
N ASN A 182 10.64 -23.26 -4.97
CA ASN A 182 10.52 -23.78 -6.33
C ASN A 182 11.05 -22.81 -7.41
N ALA A 183 11.39 -21.58 -7.06
CA ALA A 183 11.87 -20.56 -8.01
C ALA A 183 13.33 -20.82 -8.46
N LYS A 184 14.25 -21.00 -7.53
CA LYS A 184 15.68 -21.44 -7.68
C LYS A 184 16.41 -20.86 -8.91
N GLY A 185 16.36 -19.53 -9.12
CA GLY A 185 17.09 -18.88 -10.20
C GLY A 185 16.52 -19.13 -11.61
N LYS A 186 15.31 -19.67 -11.73
CA LYS A 186 14.64 -19.78 -13.02
C LYS A 186 14.43 -18.41 -13.64
N LYS A 187 14.60 -18.32 -14.96
CA LYS A 187 14.41 -17.09 -15.71
C LYS A 187 12.95 -16.86 -16.03
N VAL A 188 12.56 -15.59 -16.08
CA VAL A 188 11.25 -15.10 -16.47
C VAL A 188 11.39 -13.85 -17.30
N ASP A 189 10.42 -13.60 -18.18
CA ASP A 189 10.26 -12.31 -18.85
C ASP A 189 9.00 -11.62 -18.32
N VAL A 190 8.98 -10.30 -18.41
CA VAL A 190 7.91 -9.46 -17.89
C VAL A 190 7.53 -8.39 -18.93
N SER A 191 6.26 -7.99 -18.97
CA SER A 191 5.83 -6.86 -19.80
C SER A 191 6.37 -5.52 -19.28
N GLU A 192 6.39 -5.38 -17.96
CA GLU A 192 6.77 -4.20 -17.18
C GLU A 192 7.38 -4.62 -15.86
N PRO A 193 8.10 -3.74 -15.14
CA PRO A 193 8.76 -4.10 -13.89
C PRO A 193 7.82 -4.28 -12.68
N VAL A 194 6.49 -4.22 -12.88
CA VAL A 194 5.45 -4.21 -11.85
C VAL A 194 5.63 -5.32 -10.80
N PHE A 195 5.86 -6.56 -11.23
CA PHE A 195 6.02 -7.70 -10.31
C PHE A 195 7.49 -7.95 -9.89
N GLY A 196 8.39 -7.02 -10.19
CA GLY A 196 9.84 -7.18 -10.06
C GLY A 196 10.28 -7.56 -8.64
N TYR A 197 9.85 -6.82 -7.62
CA TYR A 197 10.21 -7.12 -6.22
C TYR A 197 9.70 -8.48 -5.74
N ALA A 198 8.52 -8.91 -6.19
CA ALA A 198 8.01 -10.24 -5.88
C ALA A 198 8.88 -11.33 -6.50
N LEU A 199 9.28 -11.15 -7.77
CA LEU A 199 10.16 -12.09 -8.48
C LEU A 199 11.54 -12.17 -7.82
N ASP A 200 12.15 -11.03 -7.52
CA ASP A 200 13.45 -10.95 -6.84
C ASP A 200 13.37 -11.60 -5.44
N TYR A 201 12.29 -11.34 -4.67
CA TYR A 201 12.09 -11.97 -3.35
C TYR A 201 11.93 -13.49 -3.44
N LEU A 202 11.25 -13.98 -4.47
CA LEU A 202 11.07 -15.41 -4.73
C LEU A 202 12.35 -16.08 -5.25
N GLY A 203 13.29 -15.30 -5.82
CA GLY A 203 14.55 -15.81 -6.37
C GLY A 203 14.50 -16.14 -7.86
N TYR A 204 13.54 -15.58 -8.61
CA TYR A 204 13.56 -15.59 -10.08
C TYR A 204 14.55 -14.58 -10.64
N GLN A 205 14.98 -14.81 -11.88
CA GLN A 205 15.82 -13.88 -12.63
C GLN A 205 15.03 -13.29 -13.79
N ILE A 206 14.80 -11.97 -13.76
CA ILE A 206 14.18 -11.25 -14.89
C ILE A 206 15.21 -11.10 -15.99
N ASN A 207 14.93 -11.68 -17.18
CA ASN A 207 15.88 -11.75 -18.26
C ASN A 207 15.78 -10.56 -19.21
N ASN A 208 14.60 -9.91 -19.33
CA ASN A 208 14.31 -8.81 -20.26
C ASN A 208 14.17 -7.44 -19.58
N ARG A 209 14.99 -7.11 -18.57
CA ARG A 209 14.87 -5.86 -17.79
C ARG A 209 14.86 -4.59 -18.67
N HIS A 210 15.65 -4.55 -19.73
CA HIS A 210 15.71 -3.38 -20.60
C HIS A 210 14.38 -3.18 -21.36
N PHE A 211 13.78 -4.24 -21.90
CA PHE A 211 12.47 -4.19 -22.52
C PHE A 211 11.39 -3.71 -21.50
N ALA A 212 11.39 -4.30 -20.30
CA ALA A 212 10.42 -3.98 -19.26
C ALA A 212 10.49 -2.50 -18.85
N GLN A 213 11.71 -1.98 -18.68
CA GLN A 213 11.92 -0.58 -18.31
C GLN A 213 11.50 0.37 -19.43
N ALA A 214 11.82 0.06 -20.69
CA ALA A 214 11.39 0.88 -21.84
C ALA A 214 9.86 0.93 -21.97
N THR A 215 9.16 -0.19 -21.64
CA THR A 215 7.70 -0.22 -21.64
C THR A 215 7.14 0.69 -20.55
N GLU A 216 7.68 0.62 -19.34
CA GLU A 216 7.30 1.45 -18.20
C GLU A 216 7.44 2.94 -18.47
N GLU A 217 8.57 3.32 -19.07
CA GLU A 217 8.89 4.70 -19.39
C GLU A 217 8.16 5.22 -20.65
N GLY A 218 7.38 4.37 -21.33
CA GLY A 218 6.76 4.73 -22.61
C GLY A 218 7.77 5.06 -23.71
N THR A 219 9.00 4.55 -23.60
CA THR A 219 10.08 4.76 -24.58
C THR A 219 10.14 3.63 -25.59
N ASP A 220 10.85 3.87 -26.70
CA ASP A 220 11.02 2.86 -27.76
C ASP A 220 11.99 1.75 -27.31
N TYR A 221 11.55 0.50 -27.40
CA TYR A 221 12.41 -0.66 -27.24
C TYR A 221 13.07 -1.05 -28.57
N SER A 222 14.29 -1.58 -28.47
CA SER A 222 15.04 -1.96 -29.67
C SER A 222 14.48 -3.25 -30.31
N ALA A 223 14.72 -3.41 -31.61
CA ALA A 223 14.41 -4.68 -32.30
C ALA A 223 15.12 -5.88 -31.64
N LYS A 224 16.30 -5.66 -31.03
CA LYS A 224 17.04 -6.68 -30.28
C LYS A 224 16.29 -7.11 -29.03
N ASP A 225 15.65 -6.18 -28.30
CA ASP A 225 14.87 -6.49 -27.09
C ASP A 225 13.66 -7.37 -27.47
N ILE A 226 12.92 -6.97 -28.51
CA ILE A 226 11.78 -7.73 -29.03
C ILE A 226 12.22 -9.15 -29.41
N HIS A 227 13.28 -9.26 -30.23
CA HIS A 227 13.80 -10.56 -30.69
C HIS A 227 14.25 -11.44 -29.52
N SER A 228 14.89 -10.84 -28.49
CA SER A 228 15.32 -11.60 -27.30
C SER A 228 14.13 -12.23 -26.56
N VAL A 229 13.04 -11.48 -26.33
CA VAL A 229 11.83 -12.00 -25.68
C VAL A 229 11.16 -13.10 -26.53
N GLU A 230 11.08 -12.87 -27.84
CA GLU A 230 10.53 -13.90 -28.75
C GLU A 230 11.33 -15.21 -28.70
N GLU A 231 12.66 -15.14 -28.73
CA GLU A 231 13.54 -16.31 -28.66
C GLU A 231 13.42 -17.01 -27.29
N ASP A 232 13.36 -16.25 -26.18
CA ASP A 232 13.19 -16.81 -24.85
C ASP A 232 11.87 -17.59 -24.72
N ILE A 233 10.81 -17.09 -25.37
CA ILE A 233 9.51 -17.80 -25.44
C ILE A 233 9.58 -19.05 -26.34
N LYS A 234 10.11 -18.90 -27.59
CA LYS A 234 10.18 -20.00 -28.59
C LYS A 234 11.04 -21.15 -28.10
N THR A 235 12.16 -20.83 -27.46
CA THR A 235 13.11 -21.82 -26.93
C THR A 235 12.79 -22.31 -25.52
N LYS A 236 11.71 -21.79 -24.90
CA LYS A 236 11.30 -22.09 -23.51
C LYS A 236 12.41 -21.86 -22.49
N LYS A 237 13.19 -20.82 -22.69
CA LYS A 237 14.29 -20.44 -21.81
C LYS A 237 13.78 -19.78 -20.54
N ILE A 238 12.54 -19.30 -20.55
CA ILE A 238 11.82 -18.73 -19.42
C ILE A 238 10.79 -19.70 -18.85
N ALA A 239 10.60 -19.66 -17.53
CA ALA A 239 9.61 -20.49 -16.84
C ALA A 239 8.16 -20.02 -17.11
N PHE A 240 7.98 -18.70 -17.24
CA PHE A 240 6.71 -18.06 -17.57
C PHE A 240 6.96 -16.58 -17.98
N PHE A 241 5.96 -16.00 -18.63
CA PHE A 241 5.90 -14.57 -18.93
C PHE A 241 4.97 -13.89 -17.94
N VAL A 242 5.38 -12.74 -17.37
CA VAL A 242 4.52 -11.92 -16.49
C VAL A 242 3.91 -10.80 -17.30
N ASN A 243 2.61 -10.67 -17.24
CA ASN A 243 1.84 -9.65 -17.94
C ASN A 243 1.14 -8.71 -16.94
N ASN A 244 1.42 -7.40 -17.00
CA ASN A 244 0.54 -6.41 -16.40
C ASN A 244 -0.74 -6.32 -17.24
N SER A 245 -1.87 -6.78 -16.70
CA SER A 245 -3.14 -6.81 -17.42
C SER A 245 -3.87 -5.47 -17.46
N GLN A 246 -3.33 -4.44 -16.85
CA GLN A 246 -3.86 -3.07 -16.87
C GLN A 246 -3.17 -2.20 -17.94
N ALA A 247 -2.00 -2.60 -18.39
CA ALA A 247 -1.32 -1.99 -19.53
C ALA A 247 -1.38 -2.92 -20.75
N SER A 248 -1.55 -2.37 -21.94
CA SER A 248 -1.58 -3.11 -23.19
C SER A 248 -0.76 -2.43 -24.26
N SER A 249 0.01 -3.22 -24.99
CA SER A 249 0.65 -2.78 -26.24
C SER A 249 0.60 -3.91 -27.28
N LYS A 250 0.61 -3.54 -28.57
CA LYS A 250 0.61 -4.53 -29.66
C LYS A 250 1.77 -5.52 -29.55
N VAL A 251 2.91 -5.09 -29.03
CA VAL A 251 4.09 -5.94 -28.87
C VAL A 251 3.89 -6.93 -27.73
N VAL A 252 3.40 -6.46 -26.56
CA VAL A 252 3.08 -7.33 -25.42
C VAL A 252 1.99 -8.34 -25.80
N ASP A 253 0.95 -7.91 -26.52
CA ASP A 253 -0.09 -8.81 -27.02
C ASP A 253 0.47 -9.92 -27.93
N SER A 254 1.47 -9.57 -28.78
CA SER A 254 2.16 -10.55 -29.63
C SER A 254 2.95 -11.56 -28.79
N PHE A 255 3.63 -11.14 -27.74
CA PHE A 255 4.33 -12.03 -26.81
C PHE A 255 3.38 -12.96 -26.06
N ILE A 256 2.24 -12.45 -25.59
CA ILE A 256 1.21 -13.28 -24.92
C ILE A 256 0.68 -14.36 -25.88
N LYS A 257 0.42 -13.98 -27.14
CA LYS A 257 0.01 -14.93 -28.17
C LYS A 257 1.09 -15.98 -28.42
N LEU A 258 2.34 -15.54 -28.63
CA LEU A 258 3.48 -16.43 -28.84
C LEU A 258 3.72 -17.37 -27.67
N ALA A 259 3.59 -16.87 -26.42
CA ALA A 259 3.70 -17.69 -25.22
C ALA A 259 2.64 -18.82 -25.19
N LYS A 260 1.39 -18.48 -25.52
CA LYS A 260 0.29 -19.47 -25.60
C LYS A 260 0.58 -20.53 -26.67
N GLU A 261 1.01 -20.15 -27.87
CA GLU A 261 1.36 -21.05 -28.98
C GLU A 261 2.50 -22.01 -28.60
N ASN A 262 3.50 -21.50 -27.86
CA ASN A 262 4.65 -22.29 -27.39
C ASN A 262 4.43 -22.99 -26.04
N LYS A 263 3.23 -22.88 -25.45
CA LYS A 263 2.89 -23.47 -24.14
C LYS A 263 3.77 -22.94 -23.01
N VAL A 264 4.23 -21.69 -23.11
CA VAL A 264 4.86 -20.95 -22.01
C VAL A 264 3.75 -20.33 -21.17
N PRO A 265 3.67 -20.59 -19.86
CA PRO A 265 2.63 -20.01 -19.02
C PRO A 265 2.70 -18.48 -18.98
N VAL A 266 1.54 -17.83 -18.81
CA VAL A 266 1.44 -16.39 -18.61
C VAL A 266 0.85 -16.14 -17.22
N LEU A 267 1.59 -15.39 -16.38
CA LEU A 267 1.13 -14.90 -15.08
C LEU A 267 0.57 -13.49 -15.27
N ASN A 268 -0.73 -13.33 -15.07
CA ASN A 268 -1.34 -12.00 -15.12
C ASN A 268 -1.30 -11.35 -13.73
N VAL A 269 -0.78 -10.13 -13.69
CA VAL A 269 -0.71 -9.26 -12.52
C VAL A 269 -1.40 -7.93 -12.81
N THR A 270 -1.62 -7.11 -11.79
CA THR A 270 -2.16 -5.77 -11.92
C THR A 270 -1.33 -4.80 -11.09
N GLU A 271 -1.15 -3.60 -11.57
CA GLU A 271 -0.39 -2.57 -10.88
C GLU A 271 -1.19 -1.91 -9.76
N THR A 272 -2.45 -1.57 -10.02
CA THR A 272 -3.37 -0.99 -9.05
C THR A 272 -4.30 -2.03 -8.45
N LEU A 273 -4.86 -1.74 -7.28
CA LEU A 273 -5.75 -2.63 -6.54
C LEU A 273 -7.07 -2.86 -7.29
N PRO A 274 -7.39 -4.11 -7.69
CA PRO A 274 -8.63 -4.38 -8.41
C PRO A 274 -9.87 -4.12 -7.57
N LYS A 275 -10.94 -3.64 -8.21
CA LYS A 275 -12.21 -3.33 -7.54
C LYS A 275 -12.74 -4.51 -6.71
N GLY A 276 -13.13 -4.22 -5.47
CA GLY A 276 -13.69 -5.21 -4.54
C GLY A 276 -12.66 -6.13 -3.89
N LYS A 277 -11.38 -5.89 -4.11
CA LYS A 277 -10.28 -6.56 -3.42
C LYS A 277 -9.74 -5.69 -2.28
N ASN A 278 -9.00 -6.31 -1.39
CA ASN A 278 -8.07 -5.67 -0.48
C ASN A 278 -6.65 -6.17 -0.80
N TYR A 279 -5.63 -5.52 -0.26
CA TYR A 279 -4.24 -5.87 -0.55
C TYR A 279 -3.95 -7.37 -0.40
N ARG A 280 -4.40 -7.98 0.71
CA ARG A 280 -4.19 -9.41 0.97
C ARG A 280 -4.84 -10.30 -0.10
N SER A 281 -6.10 -10.06 -0.46
CA SER A 281 -6.83 -10.87 -1.43
C SER A 281 -6.32 -10.66 -2.86
N TRP A 282 -5.87 -9.46 -3.16
CA TRP A 282 -5.22 -9.10 -4.42
C TRP A 282 -3.91 -9.89 -4.60
N MET A 283 -2.97 -9.72 -3.67
CA MET A 283 -1.69 -10.44 -3.72
C MET A 283 -1.89 -11.96 -3.68
N LEU A 284 -2.74 -12.46 -2.78
CA LEU A 284 -3.01 -13.90 -2.68
C LEU A 284 -3.48 -14.49 -4.01
N GLY A 285 -4.37 -13.79 -4.73
CA GLY A 285 -4.87 -14.24 -6.03
C GLY A 285 -3.75 -14.38 -7.07
N GLN A 286 -2.81 -13.44 -7.12
CA GLN A 286 -1.68 -13.48 -8.05
C GLN A 286 -0.68 -14.57 -7.68
N TYR A 287 -0.32 -14.72 -6.41
CA TYR A 287 0.56 -15.79 -5.96
C TYR A 287 -0.07 -17.18 -6.12
N GLN A 288 -1.39 -17.33 -6.03
CA GLN A 288 -2.10 -18.59 -6.33
C GLN A 288 -2.04 -18.95 -7.83
N GLN A 289 -2.06 -17.94 -8.72
CA GLN A 289 -1.81 -18.20 -10.15
C GLN A 289 -0.38 -18.71 -10.37
N LEU A 290 0.61 -18.09 -9.71
CA LEU A 290 1.99 -18.56 -9.77
C LEU A 290 2.15 -19.98 -9.21
N GLU A 291 1.45 -20.33 -8.11
CA GLU A 291 1.44 -21.68 -7.57
C GLU A 291 0.96 -22.71 -8.59
N LYS A 292 -0.12 -22.41 -9.31
CA LYS A 292 -0.60 -23.27 -10.40
C LYS A 292 0.44 -23.44 -11.51
N ILE A 293 1.10 -22.34 -11.92
CA ILE A 293 2.17 -22.38 -12.92
C ILE A 293 3.31 -23.29 -12.46
N GLN A 294 3.79 -23.10 -11.22
CA GLN A 294 4.88 -23.93 -10.67
C GLN A 294 4.49 -25.41 -10.60
N THR A 295 3.24 -25.72 -10.23
CA THR A 295 2.75 -27.11 -10.15
C THR A 295 2.68 -27.74 -11.54
N GLN A 296 2.22 -27.02 -12.55
CA GLN A 296 2.14 -27.51 -13.93
C GLN A 296 3.51 -27.71 -14.58
N THR A 297 4.48 -26.87 -14.25
CA THR A 297 5.86 -26.94 -14.80
C THR A 297 6.77 -27.86 -14.01
N GLY A 298 6.49 -28.11 -12.74
CA GLY A 298 7.26 -29.02 -11.87
C GLY A 298 6.86 -30.49 -11.97
N ALA A 299 5.73 -30.79 -12.61
CA ALA A 299 5.26 -32.17 -12.87
C ALA A 299 5.89 -32.81 -14.11
N LYS A 300 6.87 -32.18 -14.72
CA LYS A 300 7.71 -32.70 -15.80
C LYS A 300 9.13 -32.86 -15.30
#